data_73e0c66a3fd56e76ca458860670c49f3
#
_entry.id   73e0c66a3fd56e76ca458860670c49f3
#
_cell.length_a   1.000
_cell.length_b   1.000
_cell.length_c   1.000
_cell.angle_alpha   90.00
_cell.angle_beta   90.00
_cell.angle_gamma   90.00
#
_symmetry.space_group_name_H-M   'P 1'
#
loop_
_entity.id
_entity.type
_entity.pdbx_description
1 polymer ?
#
loop_
_entity_poly.entity_id
_entity_poly.type
_entity_poly.pdbx_seq_one_letter_code
_entity_poly.pdbx_strand_id
1 'polypeptide(L)'
;YPQDAADTATLLRHADLAMYAAKQAGKGRYRRYAHSMQAALLDRIALERDLERAIAGGELRLHYQPLVDLATGRIVSAEALVRWPHPTRGMVPPAEFIPIAERSGLVVALGRWALDEACRQAAAWSHARAPGAPRVGVGVNVSGWQIQH
;
A
#
# COMPACT_ATOMS: atom_id res chain seq x y z
N TYR A 1 23.82 26.14 2.67
CA TYR A 1 25.12 26.50 2.12
C TYR A 1 25.84 27.45 3.06
N PRO A 2 27.09 27.23 3.41
CA PRO A 2 28.03 26.22 2.91
C PRO A 2 27.98 24.88 3.66
N GLN A 3 27.17 24.75 4.69
CA GLN A 3 27.15 23.57 5.57
C GLN A 3 26.60 22.31 4.90
N ASP A 4 25.70 22.47 3.91
CA ASP A 4 24.98 21.35 3.29
C ASP A 4 25.62 20.85 1.99
N ALA A 5 26.60 21.60 1.40
CA ALA A 5 27.26 21.19 0.16
C ALA A 5 28.60 21.92 -0.01
N ALA A 6 29.62 21.22 -0.51
CA ALA A 6 30.96 21.76 -0.80
C ALA A 6 31.06 22.35 -2.23
N ASP A 7 30.16 21.92 -3.14
CA ASP A 7 30.18 22.34 -4.55
C ASP A 7 28.73 22.53 -5.08
N THR A 8 28.65 23.22 -6.23
CA THR A 8 27.35 23.56 -6.85
C THR A 8 26.54 22.34 -7.27
N ALA A 9 27.19 21.29 -7.76
CA ALA A 9 26.50 20.08 -8.20
C ALA A 9 25.85 19.36 -7.03
N THR A 10 26.55 19.27 -5.91
CA THR A 10 26.02 18.72 -4.65
C THR A 10 24.88 19.57 -4.10
N LEU A 11 25.01 20.91 -4.18
CA LEU A 11 23.96 21.83 -3.73
C LEU A 11 22.67 21.64 -4.54
N LEU A 12 22.75 21.57 -5.87
CA LEU A 12 21.60 21.32 -6.73
C LEU A 12 20.93 19.98 -6.44
N ARG A 13 21.72 18.92 -6.29
CA ARG A 13 21.20 17.59 -5.93
C ARG A 13 20.45 17.60 -4.59
N HIS A 14 20.99 18.30 -3.58
CA HIS A 14 20.36 18.43 -2.27
C HIS A 14 19.07 19.27 -2.33
N ALA A 15 19.05 20.31 -3.16
CA ALA A 15 17.85 21.10 -3.41
C ALA A 15 16.76 20.27 -4.08
N ASP A 16 17.09 19.43 -5.06
CA ASP A 16 16.15 18.51 -5.72
C ASP A 16 15.58 17.48 -4.74
N LEU A 17 16.41 16.91 -3.87
CA LEU A 17 15.94 16.01 -2.82
C LEU A 17 14.98 16.69 -1.85
N ALA A 18 15.30 17.92 -1.43
CA ALA A 18 14.43 18.69 -0.54
C ALA A 18 13.10 19.10 -1.21
N MET A 19 13.16 19.49 -2.48
CA MET A 19 11.98 19.79 -3.30
C MET A 19 11.08 18.53 -3.44
N TYR A 20 11.69 17.38 -3.74
CA TYR A 20 10.99 16.12 -3.84
C TYR A 20 10.31 15.74 -2.52
N ALA A 21 11.02 15.85 -1.40
CA ALA A 21 10.47 15.60 -0.07
C ALA A 21 9.32 16.58 0.30
N ALA A 22 9.39 17.83 -0.15
CA ALA A 22 8.32 18.81 0.03
C ALA A 22 7.07 18.45 -0.78
N LYS A 23 7.23 18.01 -2.05
CA LYS A 23 6.12 17.53 -2.90
C LYS A 23 5.43 16.31 -2.29
N GLN A 24 6.19 15.39 -1.70
CA GLN A 24 5.66 14.19 -1.04
C GLN A 24 4.86 14.51 0.23
N ALA A 25 5.26 15.56 0.95
CA ALA A 25 4.58 15.98 2.18
C ALA A 25 3.29 16.80 1.93
N GLY A 26 2.84 16.90 0.66
CA GLY A 26 1.64 17.63 0.23
C GLY A 26 1.96 19.04 -0.23
N LYS A 27 2.26 19.23 -1.48
CA LYS A 27 2.53 20.48 -2.25
C LYS A 27 2.32 21.83 -1.47
N GLY A 28 2.81 22.97 -1.96
CA GLY A 28 2.61 24.28 -1.34
C GLY A 28 3.46 24.54 -0.09
N ARG A 29 4.54 23.80 0.11
CA ARG A 29 5.49 23.96 1.21
C ARG A 29 6.92 23.79 0.77
N TYR A 30 7.86 24.29 1.57
CA TYR A 30 9.28 24.01 1.40
C TYR A 30 9.78 23.05 2.47
N ARG A 31 10.87 22.37 2.20
CA ARG A 31 11.66 21.63 3.20
C ARG A 31 13.13 22.01 3.04
N ARG A 32 13.84 22.13 4.14
CA ARG A 32 15.29 22.22 4.14
C ARG A 32 15.87 20.84 3.92
N TYR A 33 16.97 20.77 3.19
CA TYR A 33 17.69 19.51 3.01
C TYR A 33 18.11 18.92 4.37
N ALA A 34 18.00 17.61 4.48
CA ALA A 34 18.55 16.81 5.55
C ALA A 34 19.13 15.53 4.96
N HIS A 35 20.28 15.06 5.46
CA HIS A 35 20.95 13.86 4.97
C HIS A 35 20.03 12.61 4.98
N SER A 36 19.08 12.54 5.93
CA SER A 36 18.07 11.49 5.99
C SER A 36 17.16 11.41 4.77
N MET A 37 17.03 12.51 3.98
CA MET A 37 16.17 12.53 2.78
C MET A 37 16.72 11.63 1.67
N GLN A 38 18.04 11.53 1.54
CA GLN A 38 18.65 10.62 0.57
C GLN A 38 18.41 9.16 0.95
N ALA A 39 18.61 8.81 2.23
CA ALA A 39 18.35 7.48 2.73
C ALA A 39 16.88 7.08 2.55
N ALA A 40 15.95 7.99 2.87
CA ALA A 40 14.51 7.77 2.70
C ALA A 40 14.11 7.57 1.23
N LEU A 41 14.75 8.28 0.28
CA LEU A 41 14.52 8.08 -1.14
C LEU A 41 14.99 6.70 -1.60
N LEU A 42 16.21 6.29 -1.21
CA LEU A 42 16.75 4.97 -1.55
C LEU A 42 15.92 3.84 -0.95
N ASP A 43 15.51 3.98 0.30
CA ASP A 43 14.66 3.01 0.98
C ASP A 43 13.30 2.85 0.28
N ARG A 44 12.71 3.94 -0.17
CA ARG A 44 11.47 3.93 -0.94
C ARG A 44 11.62 3.25 -2.30
N ILE A 45 12.72 3.52 -3.04
CA ILE A 45 13.00 2.84 -4.32
C ILE A 45 13.16 1.34 -4.10
N ALA A 46 13.84 0.94 -3.03
CA ALA A 46 13.97 -0.45 -2.66
C ALA A 46 12.59 -1.07 -2.37
N LEU A 47 11.76 -0.39 -1.58
CA LEU A 47 10.43 -0.88 -1.21
C LEU A 47 9.48 -0.98 -2.43
N GLU A 48 9.60 -0.08 -3.40
CA GLU A 48 8.85 -0.15 -4.67
C GLU A 48 9.19 -1.42 -5.46
N ARG A 49 10.49 -1.73 -5.62
CA ARG A 49 10.95 -2.96 -6.28
C ARG A 49 10.53 -4.22 -5.52
N ASP A 50 10.58 -4.15 -4.19
CA ASP A 50 10.16 -5.25 -3.35
C ASP A 50 8.66 -5.49 -3.47
N LEU A 51 7.85 -4.43 -3.55
CA LEU A 51 6.40 -4.53 -3.76
C LEU A 51 6.06 -5.17 -5.12
N GLU A 52 6.74 -4.78 -6.19
CA GLU A 52 6.56 -5.38 -7.51
C GLU A 52 6.79 -6.90 -7.46
N ARG A 53 7.88 -7.32 -6.81
CA ARG A 53 8.18 -8.75 -6.61
C ARG A 53 7.16 -9.43 -5.71
N ALA A 54 6.70 -8.77 -4.66
CA ALA A 54 5.73 -9.30 -3.72
C ALA A 54 4.38 -9.59 -4.37
N ILE A 55 3.92 -8.72 -5.27
CA ILE A 55 2.69 -8.92 -6.05
C ILE A 55 2.81 -10.17 -6.94
N ALA A 56 3.94 -10.32 -7.65
CA ALA A 56 4.18 -11.45 -8.54
C ALA A 56 4.51 -12.74 -7.78
N GLY A 57 5.22 -12.63 -6.64
CA GLY A 57 5.76 -13.76 -5.86
C GLY A 57 4.81 -14.32 -4.81
N GLY A 58 3.61 -13.77 -4.63
CA GLY A 58 2.64 -14.25 -3.65
C GLY A 58 3.04 -14.01 -2.19
N GLU A 59 3.81 -12.94 -1.91
CA GLU A 59 4.15 -12.56 -0.55
C GLU A 59 2.98 -11.87 0.17
N LEU A 60 2.07 -11.25 -0.58
CA LEU A 60 0.93 -10.55 -0.03
C LEU A 60 -0.12 -11.50 0.57
N ARG A 61 -0.88 -11.00 1.55
CA ARG A 61 -1.98 -11.72 2.20
C ARG A 61 -3.18 -10.81 2.33
N LEU A 62 -4.39 -11.37 2.33
CA LEU A 62 -5.59 -10.68 2.76
C LEU A 62 -5.92 -11.09 4.20
N HIS A 63 -6.11 -10.10 5.05
CA HIS A 63 -6.80 -10.26 6.33
C HIS A 63 -8.24 -9.79 6.15
N TYR A 64 -9.15 -10.41 6.87
CA TYR A 64 -10.58 -10.14 6.75
C TYR A 64 -11.09 -9.59 8.07
N GLN A 65 -11.58 -8.36 8.05
CA GLN A 65 -12.22 -7.74 9.20
C GLN A 65 -13.73 -7.92 9.11
N PRO A 66 -14.37 -8.62 10.06
CA PRO A 66 -15.80 -8.83 10.02
C PRO A 66 -16.56 -7.52 10.27
N LEU A 67 -17.64 -7.32 9.49
CA LEU A 67 -18.64 -6.30 9.74
C LEU A 67 -19.86 -6.98 10.38
N VAL A 68 -20.23 -6.48 11.55
CA VAL A 68 -21.25 -7.07 12.39
C VAL A 68 -22.47 -6.15 12.42
N ASP A 69 -23.65 -6.70 12.18
CA ASP A 69 -24.91 -6.01 12.43
C ASP A 69 -25.11 -5.85 13.94
N LEU A 70 -25.21 -4.63 14.40
CA LEU A 70 -25.27 -4.33 15.84
C LEU A 70 -26.58 -4.76 16.52
N ALA A 71 -27.67 -4.88 15.76
CA ALA A 71 -28.96 -5.29 16.30
C ALA A 71 -29.05 -6.80 16.50
N THR A 72 -28.39 -7.57 15.61
CA THR A 72 -28.50 -9.04 15.62
C THR A 72 -27.22 -9.73 16.11
N GLY A 73 -26.10 -9.01 16.21
CA GLY A 73 -24.77 -9.57 16.52
C GLY A 73 -24.21 -10.49 15.43
N ARG A 74 -24.80 -10.53 14.25
CA ARG A 74 -24.40 -11.42 13.15
C ARG A 74 -23.38 -10.76 12.23
N ILE A 75 -22.42 -11.54 11.73
CA ILE A 75 -21.50 -11.10 10.67
C ILE A 75 -22.31 -11.02 9.37
N VAL A 76 -22.33 -9.82 8.74
CA VAL A 76 -23.05 -9.56 7.48
C VAL A 76 -22.11 -9.48 6.29
N SER A 77 -20.86 -9.06 6.49
CA SER A 77 -19.82 -9.02 5.48
C SER A 77 -18.42 -9.02 6.13
N ALA A 78 -17.39 -9.06 5.32
CA ALA A 78 -16.02 -8.87 5.76
C ALA A 78 -15.29 -7.90 4.83
N GLU A 79 -14.45 -7.04 5.37
CA GLU A 79 -13.56 -6.17 4.60
C GLU A 79 -12.24 -6.89 4.38
N ALA A 80 -11.82 -7.00 3.11
CA ALA A 80 -10.52 -7.55 2.74
C ALA A 80 -9.45 -6.47 2.84
N LEU A 81 -8.49 -6.69 3.71
CA LEU A 81 -7.42 -5.76 4.04
C LEU A 81 -6.07 -6.36 3.65
N VAL A 82 -5.40 -5.76 2.67
CA VAL A 82 -4.07 -6.21 2.22
C VAL A 82 -3.07 -6.09 3.34
N ARG A 83 -2.24 -7.13 3.49
CA ARG A 83 -1.11 -7.19 4.42
C ARG A 83 0.13 -7.64 3.66
N TRP A 84 1.26 -7.04 3.99
CA TRP A 84 2.53 -7.39 3.40
C TRP A 84 3.54 -7.86 4.45
N PRO A 85 3.60 -9.18 4.69
CA PRO A 85 4.66 -9.77 5.50
C PRO A 85 5.97 -9.80 4.70
N HIS A 86 6.72 -8.72 4.76
CA HIS A 86 7.97 -8.58 4.02
C HIS A 86 9.07 -9.46 4.65
N PRO A 87 9.87 -10.20 3.86
CA PRO A 87 10.80 -11.19 4.37
C PRO A 87 11.89 -10.62 5.30
N THR A 88 12.28 -9.36 5.12
CA THR A 88 13.34 -8.72 5.93
C THR A 88 12.88 -7.54 6.78
N ARG A 89 11.69 -6.94 6.47
CA ARG A 89 11.16 -5.75 7.16
C ARG A 89 10.03 -6.08 8.14
N GLY A 90 9.61 -7.35 8.19
CA GLY A 90 8.43 -7.74 8.95
C GLY A 90 7.14 -7.26 8.28
N MET A 91 6.13 -6.92 9.06
CA MET A 91 4.83 -6.47 8.51
C MET A 91 4.92 -5.02 8.05
N VAL A 92 4.96 -4.79 6.73
CA VAL A 92 4.90 -3.45 6.13
C VAL A 92 3.45 -2.96 6.13
N PRO A 93 3.15 -1.81 6.76
CA PRO A 93 1.77 -1.32 6.87
C PRO A 93 1.25 -0.78 5.52
N PRO A 94 -0.06 -0.91 5.22
CA PRO A 94 -0.67 -0.37 4.00
C PRO A 94 -0.43 1.13 3.78
N ALA A 95 -0.40 1.92 4.84
CA ALA A 95 -0.11 3.36 4.79
C ALA A 95 1.29 3.68 4.19
N GLU A 96 2.22 2.73 4.20
CA GLU A 96 3.55 2.87 3.63
C GLU A 96 3.59 2.44 2.16
N PHE A 97 3.07 1.26 1.80
CA PHE A 97 3.21 0.73 0.45
C PHE A 97 2.09 1.13 -0.52
N ILE A 98 0.86 1.40 -0.07
CA ILE A 98 -0.23 1.83 -0.97
C ILE A 98 0.12 3.14 -1.70
N PRO A 99 0.63 4.20 -1.02
CA PRO A 99 1.06 5.41 -1.71
C PRO A 99 2.22 5.19 -2.71
N ILE A 100 3.05 4.17 -2.49
CA ILE A 100 4.09 3.77 -3.45
C ILE A 100 3.42 3.12 -4.67
N ALA A 101 2.53 2.16 -4.45
CA ALA A 101 1.79 1.48 -5.52
C ALA A 101 1.02 2.46 -6.42
N GLU A 102 0.35 3.45 -5.83
CA GLU A 102 -0.39 4.47 -6.59
C GLU A 102 0.50 5.32 -7.49
N ARG A 103 1.67 5.72 -7.00
CA ARG A 103 2.61 6.55 -7.77
C ARG A 103 3.36 5.79 -8.86
N SER A 104 3.63 4.53 -8.65
CA SER A 104 4.32 3.66 -9.62
C SER A 104 3.37 2.98 -10.61
N GLY A 105 2.05 3.10 -10.39
CA GLY A 105 1.06 2.37 -11.18
C GLY A 105 0.87 0.90 -10.77
N LEU A 106 1.66 0.39 -9.82
CA LEU A 106 1.53 -0.97 -9.27
C LEU A 106 0.17 -1.21 -8.60
N VAL A 107 -0.55 -0.15 -8.25
CA VAL A 107 -1.87 -0.24 -7.63
C VAL A 107 -2.88 -1.01 -8.49
N VAL A 108 -2.74 -1.02 -9.81
CA VAL A 108 -3.61 -1.80 -10.71
C VAL A 108 -3.35 -3.30 -10.54
N ALA A 109 -2.08 -3.71 -10.57
CA ALA A 109 -1.70 -5.10 -10.38
C ALA A 109 -2.04 -5.57 -8.95
N LEU A 110 -1.79 -4.74 -7.95
CA LEU A 110 -2.14 -4.98 -6.55
C LEU A 110 -3.65 -5.17 -6.37
N GLY A 111 -4.46 -4.29 -6.96
CA GLY A 111 -5.91 -4.36 -6.88
C GLY A 111 -6.49 -5.58 -7.59
N ARG A 112 -5.95 -5.94 -8.76
CA ARG A 112 -6.33 -7.18 -9.45
C ARG A 112 -6.05 -8.39 -8.57
N TRP A 113 -4.85 -8.50 -8.02
CA TRP A 113 -4.49 -9.57 -7.10
C TRP A 113 -5.43 -9.61 -5.89
N ALA A 114 -5.74 -8.46 -5.29
CA ALA A 114 -6.62 -8.40 -4.12
C ALA A 114 -8.06 -8.85 -4.45
N LEU A 115 -8.59 -8.47 -5.62
CA LEU A 115 -9.91 -8.89 -6.09
C LEU A 115 -9.94 -10.40 -6.35
N ASP A 116 -8.96 -10.95 -7.07
CA ASP A 116 -8.89 -12.37 -7.38
C ASP A 116 -8.82 -13.21 -6.09
N GLU A 117 -7.99 -12.78 -5.12
CA GLU A 117 -7.85 -13.44 -3.83
C GLU A 117 -9.13 -13.35 -2.99
N ALA A 118 -9.78 -12.18 -2.95
CA ALA A 118 -11.02 -11.98 -2.23
C ALA A 118 -12.16 -12.81 -2.82
N CYS A 119 -12.28 -12.89 -4.14
CA CYS A 119 -13.26 -13.72 -4.83
C CYS A 119 -13.04 -15.20 -4.53
N ARG A 120 -11.79 -15.66 -4.56
CA ARG A 120 -11.44 -17.05 -4.23
C ARG A 120 -11.82 -17.39 -2.79
N GLN A 121 -11.53 -16.51 -1.85
CA GLN A 121 -11.88 -16.69 -0.43
C GLN A 121 -13.39 -16.67 -0.20
N ALA A 122 -14.12 -15.75 -0.85
CA ALA A 122 -15.59 -15.68 -0.76
C ALA A 122 -16.24 -16.96 -1.31
N ALA A 123 -15.70 -17.51 -2.41
CA ALA A 123 -16.14 -18.80 -2.94
C ALA A 123 -15.88 -19.94 -1.95
N ALA A 124 -14.70 -19.98 -1.34
CA ALA A 124 -14.37 -21.00 -0.34
C ALA A 124 -15.32 -20.94 0.88
N TRP A 125 -15.60 -19.74 1.40
CA TRP A 125 -16.57 -19.57 2.48
C TRP A 125 -17.98 -20.00 2.06
N SER A 126 -18.39 -19.69 0.83
CA SER A 126 -19.70 -20.08 0.31
C SER A 126 -19.87 -21.60 0.23
N HIS A 127 -18.79 -22.31 -0.15
CA HIS A 127 -18.81 -23.78 -0.22
C HIS A 127 -18.77 -24.43 1.17
N ALA A 128 -18.03 -23.86 2.11
CA ALA A 128 -17.92 -24.38 3.48
C ALA A 128 -19.15 -24.07 4.36
N ARG A 129 -20.10 -23.27 3.85
CA ARG A 129 -21.24 -22.78 4.58
C ARG A 129 -22.24 -23.91 4.87
N ALA A 130 -22.76 -23.96 6.11
CA ALA A 130 -23.85 -24.86 6.47
C ALA A 130 -25.16 -24.57 5.67
N PRO A 131 -25.96 -25.57 5.35
CA PRO A 131 -27.26 -25.36 4.71
C PRO A 131 -28.11 -24.34 5.48
N GLY A 132 -28.68 -23.34 4.78
CA GLY A 132 -29.50 -22.29 5.38
C GLY A 132 -28.76 -21.15 6.08
N ALA A 133 -27.43 -21.22 6.29
CA ALA A 133 -26.67 -20.10 6.87
C ALA A 133 -26.61 -18.90 5.89
N PRO A 134 -26.54 -17.65 6.37
CA PRO A 134 -26.48 -16.48 5.50
C PRO A 134 -25.15 -16.46 4.71
N ARG A 135 -25.18 -15.83 3.54
CA ARG A 135 -23.95 -15.55 2.77
C ARG A 135 -23.22 -14.38 3.39
N VAL A 136 -21.89 -14.46 3.47
CA VAL A 136 -21.04 -13.37 3.90
C VAL A 136 -20.43 -12.74 2.66
N GLY A 137 -20.71 -11.46 2.42
CA GLY A 137 -20.08 -10.67 1.35
C GLY A 137 -18.64 -10.30 1.71
N VAL A 138 -17.83 -10.01 0.70
CA VAL A 138 -16.48 -9.49 0.89
C VAL A 138 -16.36 -8.14 0.19
N GLY A 139 -16.02 -7.10 0.94
CA GLY A 139 -15.69 -5.77 0.43
C GLY A 139 -14.19 -5.67 0.15
N VAL A 140 -13.82 -5.11 -1.00
CA VAL A 140 -12.43 -4.83 -1.38
C VAL A 140 -12.26 -3.34 -1.61
N ASN A 141 -11.25 -2.75 -1.00
CA ASN A 141 -10.93 -1.33 -1.21
C ASN A 141 -10.33 -1.11 -2.60
N VAL A 142 -10.85 -0.14 -3.33
CA VAL A 142 -10.38 0.27 -4.65
C VAL A 142 -9.91 1.71 -4.57
N SER A 143 -8.71 2.00 -5.07
CA SER A 143 -8.20 3.38 -5.09
C SER A 143 -8.86 4.19 -6.21
N GLY A 144 -8.97 5.52 -6.00
CA GLY A 144 -9.48 6.43 -7.03
C GLY A 144 -8.66 6.39 -8.33
N TRP A 145 -7.38 6.04 -8.25
CA TRP A 145 -6.50 5.87 -9.40
C TRP A 145 -6.91 4.66 -10.27
N GLN A 146 -7.31 3.57 -9.66
CA GLN A 146 -7.76 2.35 -10.37
C GLN A 146 -9.10 2.56 -11.11
N ILE A 147 -9.93 3.50 -10.65
CA ILE A 147 -11.22 3.78 -11.30
C ILE A 147 -11.02 4.63 -12.56
N GLN A 148 -9.92 5.39 -12.65
CA GLN A 148 -9.64 6.31 -13.75
C GLN A 148 -8.80 5.68 -14.87
N HIS A 149 -8.21 4.52 -14.66
CA HIS A 149 -7.30 3.81 -15.55
C HIS A 149 -7.65 2.31 -15.63
#